data_e20a43f3914a7170b5b6fc61b871a071
#
_entry.id   e20a43f3914a7170b5b6fc61b871a071
#
_cell.length_a   1.000
_cell.length_b   1.000
_cell.length_c   1.000
_cell.angle_alpha   90.00
_cell.angle_beta   90.00
_cell.angle_gamma   90.00
#
_symmetry.space_group_name_H-M   'P 1'
#
loop_
_entity.id
_entity.type
_entity.pdbx_description
1 polymer ?
#
loop_
_entity_poly.entity_id
_entity_poly.type
_entity_poly.pdbx_seq_one_letter_code
_entity_poly.pdbx_strand_id
1 'polypeptide(L)'
;MIQAFGLTSNPRKELPPAVDDVSFEARAGHVTALLGAAGAGKTTALRLMLELQHGRGLAYFRGRPLHRIAHPSHEVGVLLGDVPGHPARTVRGHLRMLCAAAGLPARRADEVLESAELAGLRGERLGTLSRGMDRRLGLACALLPDPHTLVLDDPAGALSAHEARRLHDTLRAHAAQGGTVLFSTADPKEAARTADHVVTLEKGRVVADQEVADFSRTRLRPRVAVRSPHAARLAALLTKEARAARRSVEVVREGGNRLAVYGSTCADIGETAFRHGVLVHQLADEIGDMGPGAGAVPTA
;
A
#
# COMPACT_ATOMS: atom_id res chain seq x y z
N MET A 1 10.02 5.09 15.08
CA MET A 1 9.52 3.73 15.31
C MET A 1 8.08 3.79 15.79
N ILE A 2 7.22 3.01 15.18
CA ILE A 2 5.84 2.79 15.58
C ILE A 2 5.72 1.33 16.03
N GLN A 3 5.02 1.07 17.13
CA GLN A 3 4.72 -0.27 17.61
C GLN A 3 3.23 -0.38 17.90
N ALA A 4 2.55 -1.30 17.28
CA ALA A 4 1.15 -1.61 17.47
C ALA A 4 1.00 -2.96 18.17
N PHE A 5 0.16 -3.03 19.21
CA PHE A 5 -0.05 -4.22 20.02
C PHE A 5 -1.55 -4.48 20.21
N GLY A 6 -2.02 -5.64 19.75
CA GLY A 6 -3.35 -6.16 20.00
C GLY A 6 -4.49 -5.24 19.56
N LEU A 7 -4.29 -4.48 18.48
CA LEU A 7 -5.32 -3.56 18.00
C LEU A 7 -6.57 -4.33 17.61
N THR A 8 -7.70 -4.01 18.26
CA THR A 8 -8.99 -4.65 18.00
C THR A 8 -10.08 -3.59 17.98
N SER A 9 -10.82 -3.51 16.87
CA SER A 9 -11.92 -2.57 16.75
C SER A 9 -13.17 -3.09 17.48
N ASN A 10 -14.00 -2.18 17.98
CA ASN A 10 -15.29 -2.57 18.52
C ASN A 10 -16.16 -3.18 17.42
N PRO A 11 -16.81 -4.32 17.66
CA PRO A 11 -17.71 -4.94 16.70
C PRO A 11 -18.90 -4.02 16.39
N ARG A 12 -19.33 -3.98 15.13
CA ARG A 12 -20.54 -3.26 14.72
C ARG A 12 -21.72 -4.24 14.68
N LYS A 13 -22.61 -4.15 15.66
CA LYS A 13 -23.79 -5.04 15.80
C LYS A 13 -23.36 -6.52 15.70
N GLU A 14 -23.89 -7.28 14.74
CA GLU A 14 -23.63 -8.71 14.56
C GLU A 14 -22.41 -9.03 13.67
N LEU A 15 -21.65 -8.00 13.22
CA LEU A 15 -20.48 -8.19 12.35
C LEU A 15 -19.21 -8.40 13.19
N PRO A 16 -18.28 -9.23 12.73
CA PRO A 16 -16.98 -9.36 13.37
C PRO A 16 -16.24 -8.01 13.37
N PRO A 17 -15.26 -7.82 14.29
CA PRO A 17 -14.46 -6.61 14.30
C PRO A 17 -13.73 -6.42 12.97
N ALA A 18 -13.66 -5.18 12.49
CA ALA A 18 -12.94 -4.87 11.25
C ALA A 18 -11.41 -5.04 11.39
N VAL A 19 -10.91 -5.00 12.62
CA VAL A 19 -9.52 -5.28 13.01
C VAL A 19 -9.59 -6.13 14.27
N ASP A 20 -8.84 -7.24 14.31
CA ASP A 20 -8.88 -8.23 15.36
C ASP A 20 -7.45 -8.70 15.68
N ASP A 21 -6.95 -8.30 16.85
CA ASP A 21 -5.63 -8.63 17.40
C ASP A 21 -4.45 -8.31 16.45
N VAL A 22 -4.46 -7.11 15.85
CA VAL A 22 -3.41 -6.67 14.93
C VAL A 22 -2.22 -6.13 15.72
N SER A 23 -1.06 -6.75 15.53
CA SER A 23 0.21 -6.36 16.11
C SER A 23 1.28 -6.31 15.02
N PHE A 24 2.07 -5.24 14.97
CA PHE A 24 3.21 -5.08 14.05
C PHE A 24 4.12 -3.92 14.47
N GLU A 25 5.27 -3.83 13.83
CA GLU A 25 6.24 -2.74 14.04
C GLU A 25 6.58 -2.04 12.72
N ALA A 26 6.64 -0.70 12.74
CA ALA A 26 7.24 0.11 11.68
C ALA A 26 8.50 0.78 12.22
N ARG A 27 9.65 0.36 11.69
CA ARG A 27 10.98 0.74 12.17
C ARG A 27 11.36 2.16 11.76
N ALA A 28 12.16 2.83 12.58
CA ALA A 28 12.78 4.10 12.19
C ALA A 28 13.78 3.87 11.05
N GLY A 29 13.89 4.83 10.16
CA GLY A 29 14.74 4.71 8.97
C GLY A 29 14.16 3.83 7.85
N HIS A 30 12.93 3.32 8.01
CA HIS A 30 12.29 2.41 7.05
C HIS A 30 10.91 2.89 6.64
N VAL A 31 10.53 2.47 5.44
CA VAL A 31 9.17 2.59 4.92
C VAL A 31 8.45 1.26 5.10
N THR A 32 7.37 1.25 5.86
CA THR A 32 6.52 0.07 6.09
C THR A 32 5.20 0.22 5.33
N ALA A 33 4.84 -0.77 4.54
CA ALA A 33 3.55 -0.84 3.87
C ALA A 33 2.56 -1.73 4.64
N LEU A 34 1.38 -1.21 4.94
CA LEU A 34 0.23 -1.96 5.43
C LEU A 34 -0.63 -2.36 4.23
N LEU A 35 -0.38 -3.57 3.72
CA LEU A 35 -1.00 -4.09 2.50
C LEU A 35 -2.29 -4.86 2.82
N GLY A 36 -3.28 -4.76 1.95
CA GLY A 36 -4.50 -5.58 2.02
C GLY A 36 -5.57 -5.10 1.05
N ALA A 37 -6.50 -5.96 0.70
CA ALA A 37 -7.63 -5.62 -0.15
C ALA A 37 -8.50 -4.50 0.45
N ALA A 38 -9.40 -3.94 -0.35
CA ALA A 38 -10.42 -3.04 0.16
C ALA A 38 -11.25 -3.77 1.24
N GLY A 39 -11.48 -3.11 2.37
CA GLY A 39 -12.19 -3.72 3.50
C GLY A 39 -11.34 -4.63 4.41
N ALA A 40 -10.04 -4.83 4.14
CA ALA A 40 -9.16 -5.65 4.99
C ALA A 40 -8.92 -5.10 6.40
N GLY A 41 -9.34 -3.86 6.70
CA GLY A 41 -9.19 -3.25 8.02
C GLY A 41 -8.08 -2.19 8.11
N LYS A 42 -7.36 -1.87 7.02
CA LYS A 42 -6.21 -0.95 7.01
C LYS A 42 -6.52 0.41 7.64
N THR A 43 -7.49 1.13 7.10
CA THR A 43 -7.92 2.45 7.62
C THR A 43 -8.37 2.37 9.08
N THR A 44 -9.04 1.28 9.47
CA THR A 44 -9.47 1.05 10.86
C THR A 44 -8.26 0.86 11.77
N ALA A 45 -7.27 0.08 11.35
CA ALA A 45 -6.01 -0.10 12.10
C ALA A 45 -5.29 1.23 12.29
N LEU A 46 -5.13 2.04 11.22
CA LEU A 46 -4.52 3.37 11.32
C LEU A 46 -5.28 4.30 12.27
N ARG A 47 -6.63 4.30 12.22
CA ARG A 47 -7.46 5.11 13.13
C ARG A 47 -7.37 4.68 14.58
N LEU A 48 -7.28 3.36 14.85
CA LEU A 48 -7.05 2.84 16.20
C LEU A 48 -5.68 3.29 16.73
N MET A 49 -4.63 3.17 15.92
CA MET A 49 -3.28 3.60 16.29
C MET A 49 -3.20 5.09 16.62
N LEU A 50 -3.95 5.91 15.87
CA LEU A 50 -4.01 7.36 16.05
C LEU A 50 -5.05 7.80 17.08
N GLU A 51 -5.64 6.86 17.83
CA GLU A 51 -6.65 7.12 18.85
C GLU A 51 -7.89 7.89 18.31
N LEU A 52 -8.13 7.83 16.98
CA LEU A 52 -9.27 8.45 16.30
C LEU A 52 -10.52 7.55 16.28
N GLN A 53 -10.38 6.31 16.75
CA GLN A 53 -11.46 5.33 16.86
C GLN A 53 -11.31 4.53 18.15
N HIS A 54 -12.42 4.30 18.85
CA HIS A 54 -12.41 3.46 20.04
C HIS A 54 -12.23 1.97 19.71
N GLY A 55 -11.42 1.30 20.52
CA GLY A 55 -11.13 -0.13 20.41
C GLY A 55 -10.25 -0.61 21.56
N ARG A 56 -9.61 -1.74 21.40
CA ARG A 56 -8.61 -2.30 22.32
C ARG A 56 -7.25 -2.27 21.67
N GLY A 57 -6.23 -2.50 22.47
CA GLY A 57 -4.82 -2.46 22.05
C GLY A 57 -4.20 -1.10 22.26
N LEU A 58 -2.92 -1.00 21.97
CA LEU A 58 -2.10 0.20 22.16
C LEU A 58 -1.19 0.42 20.98
N ALA A 59 -0.92 1.68 20.65
CA ALA A 59 0.11 2.07 19.71
C ALA A 59 1.08 3.04 20.36
N TYR A 60 2.37 2.81 20.12
CA TYR A 60 3.44 3.66 20.62
C TYR A 60 4.16 4.34 19.45
N PHE A 61 4.38 5.63 19.59
CA PHE A 61 5.18 6.46 18.70
C PHE A 61 6.44 6.85 19.42
N ARG A 62 7.60 6.32 19.00
CA ARG A 62 8.88 6.51 19.70
C ARG A 62 8.79 6.15 21.20
N GLY A 63 8.11 5.05 21.52
CA GLY A 63 7.95 4.52 22.87
C GLY A 63 6.88 5.23 23.74
N ARG A 64 6.11 6.17 23.16
CA ARG A 64 5.04 6.89 23.87
C ARG A 64 3.70 6.72 23.17
N PRO A 65 2.59 6.45 23.87
CA PRO A 65 1.25 6.49 23.26
C PRO A 65 0.91 7.92 22.85
N LEU A 66 0.06 8.06 21.80
CA LEU A 66 -0.21 9.37 21.17
C LEU A 66 -0.73 10.42 22.16
N HIS A 67 -1.65 10.05 23.06
CA HIS A 67 -2.21 10.93 24.07
C HIS A 67 -1.20 11.44 25.12
N ARG A 68 -0.01 10.84 25.21
CA ARG A 68 1.09 11.29 26.08
C ARG A 68 2.13 12.14 25.38
N ILE A 69 1.95 12.39 24.09
CA ILE A 69 2.80 13.30 23.33
C ILE A 69 2.24 14.71 23.47
N ALA A 70 3.03 15.64 23.97
CA ALA A 70 2.58 17.02 24.25
C ALA A 70 2.07 17.73 22.98
N HIS A 71 2.76 17.53 21.86
CA HIS A 71 2.41 18.11 20.56
C HIS A 71 2.39 17.01 19.49
N PRO A 72 1.31 16.19 19.42
CA PRO A 72 1.27 15.04 18.52
C PRO A 72 1.44 15.43 17.05
N SER A 73 0.89 16.56 16.62
CA SER A 73 1.00 17.06 15.24
C SER A 73 2.42 17.41 14.82
N HIS A 74 3.33 17.70 15.77
CA HIS A 74 4.74 17.95 15.47
C HIS A 74 5.56 16.66 15.33
N GLU A 75 5.10 15.58 15.92
CA GLU A 75 5.83 14.30 15.88
C GLU A 75 5.25 13.31 14.87
N VAL A 76 3.94 13.42 14.59
CA VAL A 76 3.23 12.48 13.69
C VAL A 76 2.45 13.25 12.63
N GLY A 77 2.90 13.15 11.40
CA GLY A 77 2.18 13.65 10.22
C GLY A 77 1.18 12.60 9.75
N VAL A 78 -0.05 13.02 9.49
CA VAL A 78 -1.15 12.12 9.21
C VAL A 78 -1.87 12.50 7.92
N LEU A 79 -2.15 11.51 7.06
CA LEU A 79 -3.04 11.62 5.93
C LEU A 79 -4.06 10.47 5.99
N LEU A 80 -5.31 10.79 6.32
CA LEU A 80 -6.42 9.84 6.38
C LEU A 80 -7.60 10.35 5.55
N GLY A 81 -7.75 9.84 4.33
CA GLY A 81 -8.82 10.27 3.43
C GLY A 81 -8.58 11.68 2.84
N ASP A 82 -9.66 12.38 2.55
CA ASP A 82 -9.62 13.72 1.96
C ASP A 82 -9.19 14.78 3.00
N VAL A 83 -8.63 15.89 2.52
CA VAL A 83 -8.19 16.98 3.40
C VAL A 83 -9.42 17.64 4.07
N PRO A 84 -9.52 17.59 5.39
CA PRO A 84 -10.65 18.19 6.08
C PRO A 84 -10.53 19.71 6.07
N GLY A 85 -11.52 20.41 5.49
CA GLY A 85 -11.50 21.86 5.45
C GLY A 85 -12.76 22.46 4.86
N HIS A 86 -12.95 23.77 5.08
CA HIS A 86 -14.07 24.49 4.47
C HIS A 86 -13.85 24.63 2.96
N PRO A 87 -14.80 24.23 2.10
CA PRO A 87 -14.63 24.21 0.65
C PRO A 87 -14.22 25.56 0.02
N ALA A 88 -14.64 26.68 0.60
CA ALA A 88 -14.31 28.03 0.11
C ALA A 88 -12.91 28.52 0.57
N ARG A 89 -12.22 27.79 1.44
CA ARG A 89 -10.87 28.16 1.88
C ARG A 89 -9.85 27.86 0.78
N THR A 90 -8.90 28.76 0.58
CA THR A 90 -7.80 28.53 -0.36
C THR A 90 -6.79 27.54 0.19
N VAL A 91 -6.07 26.85 -0.69
CA VAL A 91 -4.97 25.91 -0.34
C VAL A 91 -3.96 26.59 0.59
N ARG A 92 -3.47 27.78 0.23
CA ARG A 92 -2.54 28.55 1.06
C ARG A 92 -3.18 28.96 2.40
N GLY A 93 -4.45 29.39 2.37
CA GLY A 93 -5.20 29.75 3.58
C GLY A 93 -5.38 28.59 4.54
N HIS A 94 -5.55 27.37 3.99
CA HIS A 94 -5.64 26.14 4.78
C HIS A 94 -4.31 25.81 5.48
N LEU A 95 -3.21 25.80 4.73
CA LEU A 95 -1.87 25.52 5.31
C LEU A 95 -1.47 26.58 6.35
N ARG A 96 -1.76 27.87 6.11
CA ARG A 96 -1.50 28.92 7.09
C ARG A 96 -2.31 28.75 8.37
N MET A 97 -3.56 28.31 8.26
CA MET A 97 -4.37 27.97 9.42
C MET A 97 -3.73 26.81 10.22
N LEU A 98 -3.26 25.77 9.54
CA LEU A 98 -2.56 24.66 10.19
C LEU A 98 -1.24 25.10 10.84
N CYS A 99 -0.49 26.00 10.18
CA CYS A 99 0.68 26.63 10.78
C CYS A 99 0.34 27.34 12.10
N ALA A 100 -0.72 28.17 12.08
CA ALA A 100 -1.15 28.88 13.29
C ALA A 100 -1.60 27.92 14.40
N ALA A 101 -2.34 26.86 14.05
CA ALA A 101 -2.77 25.83 15.01
C ALA A 101 -1.61 25.05 15.63
N ALA A 102 -0.54 24.84 14.84
CA ALA A 102 0.68 24.15 15.29
C ALA A 102 1.76 25.09 15.85
N GLY A 103 1.51 26.39 15.96
CA GLY A 103 2.53 27.35 16.42
C GLY A 103 3.72 27.53 15.47
N LEU A 104 3.52 27.23 14.17
CA LEU A 104 4.55 27.35 13.14
C LEU A 104 4.50 28.73 12.47
N PRO A 105 5.65 29.23 11.96
CA PRO A 105 5.65 30.50 11.24
C PRO A 105 4.87 30.39 9.93
N ALA A 106 4.11 31.43 9.57
CA ALA A 106 3.26 31.43 8.38
C ALA A 106 4.01 31.18 7.05
N ARG A 107 5.31 31.51 6.99
CA ARG A 107 6.20 31.23 5.84
C ARG A 107 6.30 29.73 5.53
N ARG A 108 6.17 28.86 6.57
CA ARG A 108 6.24 27.42 6.39
C ARG A 108 5.18 26.89 5.41
N ALA A 109 4.01 27.53 5.37
CA ALA A 109 2.97 27.20 4.39
C ALA A 109 3.45 27.39 2.93
N ASP A 110 4.18 28.45 2.68
CA ASP A 110 4.70 28.75 1.33
C ASP A 110 5.87 27.81 0.98
N GLU A 111 6.78 27.52 1.94
CA GLU A 111 7.88 26.56 1.78
C GLU A 111 7.36 25.15 1.41
N VAL A 112 6.32 24.68 2.10
CA VAL A 112 5.74 23.35 1.83
C VAL A 112 5.00 23.34 0.49
N LEU A 113 4.31 24.42 0.10
CA LEU A 113 3.70 24.53 -1.22
C LEU A 113 4.72 24.43 -2.35
N GLU A 114 5.90 25.00 -2.17
CA GLU A 114 6.99 24.93 -3.16
C GLU A 114 7.58 23.53 -3.21
N SER A 115 7.92 22.93 -2.05
CA SER A 115 8.51 21.58 -1.98
C SER A 115 7.56 20.48 -2.51
N ALA A 116 6.24 20.64 -2.30
CA ALA A 116 5.22 19.73 -2.81
C ALA A 116 4.78 20.04 -4.26
N GLU A 117 5.37 21.05 -4.91
CA GLU A 117 4.99 21.56 -6.24
C GLU A 117 3.51 21.95 -6.33
N LEU A 118 2.97 22.51 -5.27
CA LEU A 118 1.61 23.02 -5.18
C LEU A 118 1.55 24.54 -5.31
N ALA A 119 2.67 25.20 -5.62
CA ALA A 119 2.75 26.66 -5.70
C ALA A 119 1.72 27.27 -6.68
N GLY A 120 1.43 26.58 -7.79
CA GLY A 120 0.40 26.98 -8.76
C GLY A 120 -1.04 26.88 -8.21
N LEU A 121 -1.27 26.08 -7.16
CA LEU A 121 -2.59 25.87 -6.57
C LEU A 121 -2.85 26.72 -5.32
N ARG A 122 -1.93 27.63 -4.96
CA ARG A 122 -2.00 28.43 -3.72
C ARG A 122 -3.31 29.21 -3.55
N GLY A 123 -3.89 29.67 -4.66
CA GLY A 123 -5.13 30.43 -4.71
C GLY A 123 -6.39 29.59 -4.92
N GLU A 124 -6.24 28.31 -5.29
CA GLU A 124 -7.36 27.41 -5.52
C GLU A 124 -8.11 27.10 -4.22
N ARG A 125 -9.44 26.91 -4.35
CA ARG A 125 -10.29 26.55 -3.22
C ARG A 125 -10.29 25.05 -2.98
N LEU A 126 -10.36 24.61 -1.72
CA LEU A 126 -10.38 23.17 -1.39
C LEU A 126 -11.51 22.43 -2.12
N GLY A 127 -12.69 23.03 -2.22
CA GLY A 127 -13.83 22.42 -2.90
C GLY A 127 -13.71 22.28 -4.41
N THR A 128 -12.68 22.86 -5.04
CA THR A 128 -12.43 22.75 -6.50
C THR A 128 -11.28 21.79 -6.84
N LEU A 129 -10.61 21.24 -5.84
CA LEU A 129 -9.48 20.34 -6.05
C LEU A 129 -9.94 19.01 -6.63
N SER A 130 -9.19 18.48 -7.59
CA SER A 130 -9.31 17.08 -7.98
C SER A 130 -8.84 16.17 -6.84
N ARG A 131 -9.21 14.89 -6.87
CA ARG A 131 -8.76 13.92 -5.86
C ARG A 131 -7.24 13.82 -5.77
N GLY A 132 -6.53 13.88 -6.90
CA GLY A 132 -5.07 13.88 -6.93
C GLY A 132 -4.48 15.16 -6.30
N MET A 133 -5.04 16.33 -6.59
CA MET A 133 -4.62 17.60 -5.96
C MET A 133 -4.88 17.59 -4.46
N ASP A 134 -6.04 17.10 -4.02
CA ASP A 134 -6.38 16.96 -2.60
C ASP A 134 -5.41 16.01 -1.89
N ARG A 135 -5.07 14.88 -2.52
CA ARG A 135 -4.11 13.91 -1.97
C ARG A 135 -2.71 14.52 -1.80
N ARG A 136 -2.25 15.29 -2.78
CA ARG A 136 -0.97 16.02 -2.70
C ARG A 136 -1.01 17.10 -1.61
N LEU A 137 -2.12 17.82 -1.47
CA LEU A 137 -2.31 18.77 -0.37
C LEU A 137 -2.31 18.06 0.99
N GLY A 138 -2.96 16.90 1.10
CA GLY A 138 -2.95 16.09 2.32
C GLY A 138 -1.55 15.67 2.74
N LEU A 139 -0.72 15.26 1.79
CA LEU A 139 0.70 14.98 2.05
C LEU A 139 1.44 16.24 2.50
N ALA A 140 1.20 17.37 1.85
CA ALA A 140 1.77 18.66 2.24
C ALA A 140 1.37 19.06 3.68
N CYS A 141 0.10 18.83 4.06
CA CYS A 141 -0.37 19.03 5.43
C CYS A 141 0.34 18.11 6.42
N ALA A 142 0.53 16.83 6.07
CA ALA A 142 1.22 15.86 6.90
C ALA A 142 2.69 16.23 7.12
N LEU A 143 3.36 16.78 6.12
CA LEU A 143 4.76 17.21 6.17
C LEU A 143 4.97 18.62 6.74
N LEU A 144 3.89 19.39 6.93
CA LEU A 144 3.96 20.80 7.32
C LEU A 144 4.78 21.04 8.60
N PRO A 145 4.59 20.26 9.68
CA PRO A 145 5.33 20.44 10.93
C PRO A 145 6.70 19.76 10.94
N ASP A 146 7.14 19.19 9.82
CA ASP A 146 8.38 18.38 9.72
C ASP A 146 8.42 17.23 10.74
N PRO A 147 7.40 16.33 10.74
CA PRO A 147 7.27 15.30 11.74
C PRO A 147 8.30 14.19 11.54
N HIS A 148 8.72 13.54 12.63
CA HIS A 148 9.57 12.36 12.56
C HIS A 148 8.84 11.12 11.98
N THR A 149 7.52 11.05 12.15
CA THR A 149 6.71 9.88 11.80
C THR A 149 5.61 10.27 10.83
N LEU A 150 5.42 9.49 9.77
CA LEU A 150 4.33 9.64 8.81
C LEU A 150 3.39 8.42 8.87
N VAL A 151 2.08 8.67 8.98
CA VAL A 151 1.01 7.67 8.91
C VAL A 151 0.05 8.07 7.81
N LEU A 152 0.04 7.31 6.71
CA LEU A 152 -0.62 7.70 5.47
C LEU A 152 -1.57 6.60 4.99
N ASP A 153 -2.84 6.93 4.78
CA ASP A 153 -3.84 6.01 4.26
C ASP A 153 -4.03 6.18 2.76
N ASP A 154 -3.62 5.18 1.98
CA ASP A 154 -3.68 5.15 0.52
C ASP A 154 -3.14 6.43 -0.14
N PRO A 155 -1.89 6.84 0.17
CA PRO A 155 -1.37 8.15 -0.24
C PRO A 155 -1.18 8.29 -1.75
N ALA A 156 -1.02 7.20 -2.50
CA ALA A 156 -0.90 7.21 -3.95
C ALA A 156 -2.25 7.07 -4.67
N GLY A 157 -3.32 6.79 -3.93
CA GLY A 157 -4.67 6.69 -4.49
C GLY A 157 -5.06 7.97 -5.25
N ALA A 158 -5.51 7.80 -6.50
CA ALA A 158 -5.87 8.88 -7.43
C ALA A 158 -4.71 9.76 -7.94
N LEU A 159 -3.45 9.40 -7.68
CA LEU A 159 -2.29 10.04 -8.31
C LEU A 159 -1.97 9.44 -9.68
N SER A 160 -1.45 10.26 -10.59
CA SER A 160 -0.83 9.74 -11.81
C SER A 160 0.43 8.95 -11.50
N ALA A 161 0.88 8.11 -12.44
CA ALA A 161 2.10 7.32 -12.27
C ALA A 161 3.37 8.18 -12.01
N HIS A 162 3.39 9.40 -12.52
CA HIS A 162 4.49 10.35 -12.26
C HIS A 162 4.42 10.90 -10.83
N GLU A 163 3.26 11.35 -10.39
CA GLU A 163 3.04 11.86 -9.03
C GLU A 163 3.27 10.77 -7.98
N ALA A 164 2.81 9.55 -8.25
CA ALA A 164 3.05 8.41 -7.36
C ALA A 164 4.55 8.12 -7.18
N ARG A 165 5.35 8.16 -8.26
CA ARG A 165 6.82 8.01 -8.16
C ARG A 165 7.43 9.07 -7.25
N ARG A 166 7.06 10.32 -7.42
CA ARG A 166 7.54 11.42 -6.58
C ARG A 166 7.14 11.27 -5.11
N LEU A 167 5.91 10.83 -4.86
CA LEU A 167 5.48 10.46 -3.51
C LEU A 167 6.42 9.40 -2.93
N HIS A 168 6.67 8.31 -3.66
CA HIS A 168 7.56 7.23 -3.20
C HIS A 168 8.97 7.73 -2.89
N ASP A 169 9.53 8.62 -3.74
CA ASP A 169 10.83 9.22 -3.51
C ASP A 169 10.82 10.09 -2.24
N THR A 170 9.76 10.86 -2.01
CA THR A 170 9.57 11.65 -0.79
C THR A 170 9.52 10.79 0.47
N LEU A 171 8.76 9.68 0.44
CA LEU A 171 8.66 8.76 1.58
C LEU A 171 10.00 8.08 1.89
N ARG A 172 10.73 7.65 0.87
CA ARG A 172 12.07 7.08 1.02
C ARG A 172 13.08 8.10 1.54
N ALA A 173 13.04 9.33 1.04
CA ALA A 173 13.91 10.40 1.53
C ALA A 173 13.65 10.71 3.00
N HIS A 174 12.38 10.74 3.42
CA HIS A 174 12.00 10.91 4.81
C HIS A 174 12.52 9.78 5.71
N ALA A 175 12.39 8.53 5.28
CA ALA A 175 12.95 7.37 5.98
C ALA A 175 14.48 7.44 6.04
N ALA A 176 15.16 7.75 4.94
CA ALA A 176 16.62 7.86 4.88
C ALA A 176 17.20 8.92 5.85
N GLN A 177 16.41 9.93 6.21
CA GLN A 177 16.76 10.91 7.25
C GLN A 177 16.50 10.40 8.67
N GLY A 178 16.17 9.12 8.85
CA GLY A 178 15.88 8.50 10.14
C GLY A 178 14.40 8.53 10.53
N GLY A 179 13.54 9.10 9.69
CA GLY A 179 12.09 9.13 9.89
C GLY A 179 11.46 7.73 9.88
N THR A 180 10.22 7.65 10.32
CA THR A 180 9.41 6.41 10.27
C THR A 180 8.23 6.64 9.34
N VAL A 181 8.06 5.80 8.34
CA VAL A 181 6.93 5.89 7.41
C VAL A 181 6.09 4.63 7.49
N LEU A 182 4.80 4.80 7.73
CA LEU A 182 3.78 3.77 7.60
C LEU A 182 2.73 4.24 6.61
N PHE A 183 2.54 3.51 5.52
CA PHE A 183 1.47 3.81 4.57
C PHE A 183 0.63 2.57 4.27
N SER A 184 -0.66 2.79 4.00
CA SER A 184 -1.54 1.71 3.57
C SER A 184 -1.68 1.70 2.05
N THR A 185 -1.84 0.51 1.49
CA THR A 185 -2.15 0.32 0.07
C THR A 185 -2.91 -0.97 -0.17
N ALA A 186 -3.64 -1.04 -1.30
CA ALA A 186 -4.21 -2.28 -1.81
C ALA A 186 -3.40 -2.84 -2.99
N ASP A 187 -2.40 -2.12 -3.48
CA ASP A 187 -1.57 -2.53 -4.62
C ASP A 187 -0.25 -3.17 -4.15
N PRO A 188 -0.08 -4.51 -4.36
CA PRO A 188 1.16 -5.20 -4.02
C PRO A 188 2.40 -4.64 -4.74
N LYS A 189 2.22 -4.10 -5.96
CA LYS A 189 3.31 -3.51 -6.74
C LYS A 189 3.78 -2.18 -6.13
N GLU A 190 2.84 -1.39 -5.63
CA GLU A 190 3.16 -0.17 -4.88
C GLU A 190 3.92 -0.51 -3.60
N ALA A 191 3.43 -1.48 -2.81
CA ALA A 191 4.11 -1.93 -1.61
C ALA A 191 5.55 -2.37 -1.90
N ALA A 192 5.75 -3.25 -2.89
CA ALA A 192 7.07 -3.75 -3.27
C ALA A 192 8.03 -2.68 -3.81
N ARG A 193 7.48 -1.65 -4.46
CA ARG A 193 8.29 -0.56 -5.03
C ARG A 193 8.76 0.44 -3.98
N THR A 194 7.96 0.66 -2.95
CA THR A 194 8.13 1.79 -2.03
C THR A 194 8.65 1.36 -0.68
N ALA A 195 8.16 0.24 -0.15
CA ALA A 195 8.44 -0.21 1.20
C ALA A 195 9.76 -1.00 1.30
N ASP A 196 10.32 -0.99 2.51
CA ASP A 196 11.38 -1.89 2.95
C ASP A 196 10.76 -3.11 3.64
N HIS A 197 9.59 -2.94 4.25
CA HIS A 197 8.87 -3.94 5.03
C HIS A 197 7.38 -3.93 4.70
N VAL A 198 6.75 -5.12 4.62
CA VAL A 198 5.35 -5.28 4.25
C VAL A 198 4.61 -6.09 5.31
N VAL A 199 3.60 -5.46 5.90
CA VAL A 199 2.62 -6.09 6.79
C VAL A 199 1.34 -6.33 6.02
N THR A 200 0.94 -7.57 5.82
CA THR A 200 -0.27 -7.91 5.06
C THR A 200 -1.44 -8.17 5.98
N LEU A 201 -2.53 -7.42 5.77
CA LEU A 201 -3.80 -7.59 6.45
C LEU A 201 -4.81 -8.33 5.57
N GLU A 202 -5.44 -9.34 6.15
CA GLU A 202 -6.59 -10.01 5.56
C GLU A 202 -7.68 -10.18 6.61
N LYS A 203 -8.92 -9.75 6.30
CA LYS A 203 -10.09 -9.86 7.19
C LYS A 203 -9.82 -9.36 8.62
N GLY A 204 -9.08 -8.26 8.73
CA GLY A 204 -8.78 -7.63 10.01
C GLY A 204 -7.63 -8.25 10.80
N ARG A 205 -6.90 -9.22 10.27
CA ARG A 205 -5.78 -9.89 10.94
C ARG A 205 -4.50 -9.77 10.13
N VAL A 206 -3.35 -9.77 10.80
CA VAL A 206 -2.04 -9.87 10.14
C VAL A 206 -1.85 -11.31 9.68
N VAL A 207 -1.65 -11.50 8.38
CA VAL A 207 -1.39 -12.83 7.78
C VAL A 207 0.06 -12.98 7.33
N ALA A 208 0.79 -11.90 7.16
CA ALA A 208 2.22 -11.90 6.88
C ALA A 208 2.85 -10.59 7.38
N ASP A 209 4.07 -10.69 7.88
CA ASP A 209 4.91 -9.59 8.35
C ASP A 209 6.35 -9.92 7.92
N GLN A 210 6.87 -9.22 6.88
CA GLN A 210 8.07 -9.66 6.17
C GLN A 210 8.81 -8.54 5.48
N GLU A 211 10.10 -8.72 5.26
CA GLU A 211 10.91 -7.81 4.44
C GLU A 211 10.44 -7.81 2.99
N VAL A 212 10.56 -6.67 2.29
CA VAL A 212 10.10 -6.52 0.90
C VAL A 212 10.75 -7.51 -0.07
N ALA A 213 11.99 -7.93 0.20
CA ALA A 213 12.68 -8.92 -0.62
C ALA A 213 11.98 -10.28 -0.57
N ASP A 214 11.51 -10.70 0.62
CA ASP A 214 10.77 -11.94 0.81
C ASP A 214 9.35 -11.84 0.25
N PHE A 215 8.70 -10.70 0.47
CA PHE A 215 7.41 -10.38 -0.12
C PHE A 215 7.46 -10.47 -1.66
N SER A 216 8.45 -9.85 -2.29
CA SER A 216 8.60 -9.87 -3.74
C SER A 216 8.83 -11.29 -4.27
N ARG A 217 9.61 -12.11 -3.58
CA ARG A 217 9.83 -13.52 -3.95
C ARG A 217 8.58 -14.38 -3.82
N THR A 218 7.74 -14.12 -2.83
CA THR A 218 6.58 -14.96 -2.52
C THR A 218 5.30 -14.49 -3.18
N ARG A 219 5.09 -13.17 -3.31
CA ARG A 219 3.83 -12.57 -3.78
C ARG A 219 3.91 -11.97 -5.18
N LEU A 220 5.11 -11.59 -5.65
CA LEU A 220 5.31 -10.98 -6.95
C LEU A 220 6.10 -11.91 -7.89
N ARG A 221 5.89 -13.22 -7.80
CA ARG A 221 6.53 -14.17 -8.72
C ARG A 221 6.22 -13.79 -10.17
N PRO A 222 7.25 -13.68 -11.03
CA PRO A 222 7.03 -13.50 -12.47
C PRO A 222 6.15 -14.63 -12.99
N ARG A 223 5.13 -14.27 -13.75
CA ARG A 223 4.23 -15.21 -14.43
C ARG A 223 4.02 -14.81 -15.87
N VAL A 224 3.70 -15.77 -16.68
CA VAL A 224 3.16 -15.51 -18.02
C VAL A 224 1.64 -15.64 -17.95
N ALA A 225 0.94 -14.54 -18.23
CA ALA A 225 -0.51 -14.57 -18.43
C ALA A 225 -0.81 -15.10 -19.84
N VAL A 226 -1.59 -16.15 -19.92
CA VAL A 226 -1.97 -16.81 -21.16
C VAL A 226 -3.47 -16.74 -21.34
N ARG A 227 -3.91 -16.34 -22.53
CA ARG A 227 -5.31 -16.43 -22.93
C ARG A 227 -5.44 -17.37 -24.13
N SER A 228 -6.16 -18.48 -23.95
CA SER A 228 -6.36 -19.50 -24.98
C SER A 228 -7.76 -20.09 -24.91
N PRO A 229 -8.47 -20.29 -26.04
CA PRO A 229 -9.75 -21.00 -26.03
C PRO A 229 -9.60 -22.47 -25.59
N HIS A 230 -8.39 -23.01 -25.67
CA HIS A 230 -8.05 -24.36 -25.24
C HIS A 230 -7.15 -24.37 -23.99
N ALA A 231 -7.42 -23.47 -23.04
CA ALA A 231 -6.62 -23.28 -21.81
C ALA A 231 -6.37 -24.59 -21.05
N ALA A 232 -7.39 -25.43 -20.89
CA ALA A 232 -7.25 -26.72 -20.19
C ALA A 232 -6.26 -27.67 -20.90
N ARG A 233 -6.30 -27.74 -22.23
CA ARG A 233 -5.37 -28.56 -23.05
C ARG A 233 -3.95 -28.02 -22.97
N LEU A 234 -3.79 -26.72 -23.07
CA LEU A 234 -2.48 -26.05 -22.94
C LEU A 234 -1.87 -26.27 -21.55
N ALA A 235 -2.65 -26.13 -20.48
CA ALA A 235 -2.20 -26.39 -19.13
C ALA A 235 -1.67 -27.82 -18.95
N ALA A 236 -2.38 -28.83 -19.47
CA ALA A 236 -1.95 -30.22 -19.42
C ALA A 236 -0.63 -30.46 -20.17
N LEU A 237 -0.48 -29.86 -21.36
CA LEU A 237 0.74 -29.96 -22.15
C LEU A 237 1.94 -29.31 -21.46
N LEU A 238 1.80 -28.09 -20.96
CA LEU A 238 2.85 -27.38 -20.22
C LEU A 238 3.30 -28.18 -18.99
N THR A 239 2.34 -28.71 -18.24
CA THR A 239 2.65 -29.53 -17.05
C THR A 239 3.39 -30.84 -17.44
N LYS A 240 2.99 -31.48 -18.56
CA LYS A 240 3.63 -32.70 -19.05
C LYS A 240 5.07 -32.46 -19.51
N GLU A 241 5.28 -31.39 -20.31
CA GLU A 241 6.62 -31.03 -20.81
C GLU A 241 7.54 -30.58 -19.66
N ALA A 242 7.02 -29.82 -18.70
CA ALA A 242 7.78 -29.42 -17.52
C ALA A 242 8.28 -30.64 -16.72
N ARG A 243 7.42 -31.64 -16.49
CA ARG A 243 7.81 -32.88 -15.83
C ARG A 243 8.87 -33.66 -16.62
N ALA A 244 8.70 -33.76 -17.95
CA ALA A 244 9.67 -34.45 -18.80
C ALA A 244 11.05 -33.74 -18.80
N ALA A 245 11.06 -32.42 -18.78
CA ALA A 245 12.26 -31.58 -18.74
C ALA A 245 12.82 -31.34 -17.32
N ARG A 246 12.22 -31.90 -16.28
CA ARG A 246 12.55 -31.66 -14.86
C ARG A 246 12.59 -30.17 -14.47
N ARG A 247 11.73 -29.37 -15.11
CA ARG A 247 11.57 -27.95 -14.79
C ARG A 247 10.44 -27.76 -13.78
N SER A 248 10.63 -26.82 -12.84
CA SER A 248 9.57 -26.43 -11.90
C SER A 248 8.67 -25.40 -12.59
N VAL A 249 7.63 -25.85 -13.25
CA VAL A 249 6.60 -25.00 -13.87
C VAL A 249 5.27 -25.26 -13.17
N GLU A 250 4.65 -24.18 -12.68
CA GLU A 250 3.34 -24.21 -12.05
C GLU A 250 2.32 -23.54 -12.98
N VAL A 251 1.21 -24.22 -13.24
CA VAL A 251 0.15 -23.73 -14.11
C VAL A 251 -1.14 -23.60 -13.34
N VAL A 252 -1.62 -22.36 -13.16
CA VAL A 252 -2.85 -22.02 -12.43
C VAL A 252 -3.93 -21.59 -13.42
N ARG A 253 -5.13 -22.16 -13.31
CA ARG A 253 -6.29 -21.73 -14.10
C ARG A 253 -7.03 -20.62 -13.36
N GLU A 254 -7.10 -19.43 -13.96
CA GLU A 254 -7.77 -18.24 -13.39
C GLU A 254 -9.26 -18.13 -13.78
N GLY A 255 -9.82 -19.17 -14.38
CA GLY A 255 -11.20 -19.20 -14.87
C GLY A 255 -11.34 -18.89 -16.37
N GLY A 256 -12.35 -19.48 -17.01
CA GLY A 256 -12.59 -19.33 -18.45
C GLY A 256 -11.37 -19.74 -19.31
N ASN A 257 -10.90 -18.82 -20.14
CA ASN A 257 -9.82 -19.04 -21.10
C ASN A 257 -8.46 -18.52 -20.62
N ARG A 258 -8.27 -18.28 -19.30
CA ARG A 258 -7.04 -17.70 -18.75
C ARG A 258 -6.24 -18.72 -17.95
N LEU A 259 -4.89 -18.65 -18.13
CA LEU A 259 -3.91 -19.38 -17.32
C LEU A 259 -2.86 -18.39 -16.80
N ALA A 260 -2.37 -18.63 -15.60
CA ALA A 260 -1.14 -18.06 -15.08
C ALA A 260 -0.08 -19.16 -15.04
N VAL A 261 1.04 -18.94 -15.69
CA VAL A 261 2.14 -19.92 -15.78
C VAL A 261 3.36 -19.33 -15.08
N TYR A 262 3.82 -19.99 -14.03
CA TYR A 262 5.01 -19.61 -13.26
C TYR A 262 6.20 -20.51 -13.63
N GLY A 263 7.40 -19.92 -13.65
CA GLY A 263 8.64 -20.67 -13.96
C GLY A 263 8.83 -21.03 -15.41
N SER A 264 8.12 -20.33 -16.33
CA SER A 264 8.29 -20.46 -17.78
C SER A 264 8.31 -19.08 -18.44
N THR A 265 8.78 -19.01 -19.67
CA THR A 265 8.83 -17.76 -20.46
C THR A 265 7.72 -17.71 -21.51
N CYS A 266 7.39 -16.50 -22.01
CA CYS A 266 6.48 -16.35 -23.15
C CYS A 266 6.94 -17.18 -24.36
N ALA A 267 8.27 -17.25 -24.61
CA ALA A 267 8.86 -18.01 -25.69
C ALA A 267 8.60 -19.52 -25.54
N ASP A 268 8.90 -20.11 -24.38
CA ASP A 268 8.69 -21.54 -24.12
C ASP A 268 7.21 -21.94 -24.27
N ILE A 269 6.31 -21.10 -23.73
CA ILE A 269 4.86 -21.34 -23.81
C ILE A 269 4.36 -21.23 -25.25
N GLY A 270 4.85 -20.22 -25.99
CA GLY A 270 4.52 -20.03 -27.40
C GLY A 270 4.99 -21.20 -28.26
N GLU A 271 6.20 -21.72 -28.04
CA GLU A 271 6.75 -22.87 -28.73
C GLU A 271 5.96 -24.14 -28.42
N THR A 272 5.61 -24.39 -27.15
CA THR A 272 4.77 -25.53 -26.76
C THR A 272 3.39 -25.45 -27.46
N ALA A 273 2.77 -24.27 -27.43
CA ALA A 273 1.47 -24.04 -28.05
C ALA A 273 1.53 -24.28 -29.57
N PHE A 274 2.55 -23.77 -30.24
CA PHE A 274 2.77 -23.93 -31.67
C PHE A 274 2.99 -25.41 -32.05
N ARG A 275 3.89 -26.11 -31.33
CA ARG A 275 4.22 -27.52 -31.57
C ARG A 275 3.00 -28.44 -31.45
N HIS A 276 2.06 -28.10 -30.57
CA HIS A 276 0.85 -28.89 -30.33
C HIS A 276 -0.42 -28.33 -30.99
N GLY A 277 -0.30 -27.34 -31.84
CA GLY A 277 -1.43 -26.74 -32.57
C GLY A 277 -2.49 -26.12 -31.64
N VAL A 278 -2.06 -25.50 -30.54
CA VAL A 278 -2.94 -24.84 -29.58
C VAL A 278 -2.98 -23.35 -29.88
N LEU A 279 -4.17 -22.83 -30.17
CA LEU A 279 -4.36 -21.40 -30.42
C LEU A 279 -4.17 -20.61 -29.12
N VAL A 280 -3.33 -19.55 -29.18
CA VAL A 280 -3.11 -18.61 -28.10
C VAL A 280 -3.48 -17.21 -28.58
N HIS A 281 -4.37 -16.53 -27.83
CA HIS A 281 -4.82 -15.19 -28.17
C HIS A 281 -3.94 -14.11 -27.53
N GLN A 282 -3.32 -14.42 -26.39
CA GLN A 282 -2.48 -13.48 -25.66
C GLN A 282 -1.42 -14.23 -24.86
N LEU A 283 -0.20 -13.74 -24.92
CA LEU A 283 0.92 -14.08 -24.05
C LEU A 283 1.52 -12.77 -23.56
N ALA A 284 1.60 -12.60 -22.25
CA ALA A 284 2.19 -11.41 -21.65
C ALA A 284 2.94 -11.79 -20.39
N ASP A 285 4.17 -11.27 -20.24
CA ASP A 285 4.87 -11.33 -18.98
C ASP A 285 4.20 -10.39 -17.98
N GLU A 286 3.75 -10.94 -16.87
CA GLU A 286 3.13 -10.21 -15.78
C GLU A 286 3.85 -10.52 -14.47
N ILE A 287 3.93 -9.53 -13.60
CA ILE A 287 4.25 -9.78 -12.20
C ILE A 287 2.93 -10.15 -11.53
N GLY A 288 2.78 -11.44 -11.24
CA GLY A 288 1.54 -11.98 -10.69
C GLY A 288 1.34 -11.60 -9.23
N ASP A 289 0.09 -11.32 -8.86
CA ASP A 289 -0.36 -11.43 -7.49
C ASP A 289 -0.78 -12.89 -7.25
N MET A 290 -0.26 -13.52 -6.21
CA MET A 290 -0.77 -14.81 -5.75
C MET A 290 -2.12 -14.54 -5.13
N GLY A 291 -3.20 -14.77 -5.87
CA GLY A 291 -4.57 -14.63 -5.41
C GLY A 291 -4.85 -15.37 -4.09
N PRO A 292 -5.96 -15.08 -3.41
CA PRO A 292 -6.31 -15.71 -2.15
C PRO A 292 -6.40 -17.23 -2.32
N GLY A 293 -5.46 -17.98 -1.75
CA GLY A 293 -5.51 -19.43 -1.75
C GLY A 293 -4.19 -20.21 -1.84
N ALA A 294 -3.04 -19.60 -2.04
CA ALA A 294 -1.77 -20.33 -2.14
C ALA A 294 -1.14 -20.65 -0.76
N GLY A 295 -1.93 -20.82 0.28
CA GLY A 295 -1.52 -21.26 1.62
C GLY A 295 -1.84 -22.72 1.95
N ALA A 296 -2.29 -23.53 0.98
CA ALA A 296 -2.46 -24.96 1.19
C ALA A 296 -1.13 -25.68 0.89
N VAL A 297 -0.35 -25.92 1.94
CA VAL A 297 0.69 -26.93 1.94
C VAL A 297 0.00 -28.27 1.64
N PRO A 298 0.39 -29.03 0.62
CA PRO A 298 -0.09 -30.39 0.47
C PRO A 298 0.48 -31.22 1.62
N THR A 299 -0.37 -31.61 2.54
CA THR A 299 -0.05 -32.71 3.44
C THR A 299 0.20 -33.98 2.63
N ALA A 300 1.25 -34.64 2.97
CA ALA A 300 1.86 -35.83 2.37
C ALA A 300 0.90 -36.94 1.96
#